data_3873b318caa5d2e65e2cfe144d9e2402
#
_entry.id   3873b318caa5d2e65e2cfe144d9e2402
#
_cell.length_a   1.000
_cell.length_b   1.000
_cell.length_c   1.000
_cell.angle_alpha   90.00
_cell.angle_beta   90.00
_cell.angle_gamma   90.00
#
_symmetry.space_group_name_H-M   'P 1'
#
loop_
_entity.id
_entity.type
_entity.pdbx_description
1 polymer ?
#
loop_
_entity_poly.entity_id
_entity_poly.type
_entity_poly.pdbx_seq_one_letter_code
_entity_poly.pdbx_strand_id
1 'polypeptide(L)'
;MGKRNYLVEGISGTGKSSVCQELGRRGYVAINGDRELAYQGDPTTGEKTEALGSEAETRHEHHIWDVEKVRRLAANQDDEATFFCGGFRNFKQFIDLFDEIFILDVDVETLNERLDNRPDDDWGKRKSERELVLRLHATKEDTPSSGIVIDATQPLVSVVDKILSHVRILKVKNSN
;
A
#
# COMPACT_ATOMS: atom_id res chain seq x y z
N MET A 1 -5.94 -24.41 -8.54
CA MET A 1 -6.00 -22.96 -8.79
C MET A 1 -5.17 -22.26 -7.75
N GLY A 2 -4.23 -21.43 -8.17
CA GLY A 2 -3.39 -20.65 -7.26
C GLY A 2 -4.23 -19.66 -6.48
N LYS A 3 -3.86 -19.45 -5.25
CA LYS A 3 -4.45 -18.41 -4.43
C LYS A 3 -4.03 -17.05 -4.92
N ARG A 4 -4.80 -16.04 -4.57
CA ARG A 4 -4.66 -14.71 -5.13
C ARG A 4 -4.05 -13.75 -4.16
N ASN A 5 -3.16 -12.95 -4.68
CA ASN A 5 -2.49 -11.91 -3.94
C ASN A 5 -2.88 -10.54 -4.50
N TYR A 6 -3.30 -9.65 -3.64
CA TYR A 6 -3.73 -8.31 -3.99
C TYR A 6 -2.87 -7.27 -3.28
N LEU A 7 -2.50 -6.23 -4.01
CA LEU A 7 -1.84 -5.07 -3.44
C LEU A 7 -2.86 -3.95 -3.24
N VAL A 8 -2.86 -3.36 -2.05
CA VAL A 8 -3.59 -2.12 -1.76
C VAL A 8 -2.55 -1.04 -1.53
N GLU A 9 -2.39 -0.19 -2.50
CA GLU A 9 -1.43 0.91 -2.48
C GLU A 9 -2.11 2.27 -2.48
N GLY A 10 -1.37 3.31 -2.25
CA GLY A 10 -1.79 4.69 -2.25
C GLY A 10 -0.81 5.57 -1.50
N ILE A 11 -0.84 6.84 -1.77
CA ILE A 11 0.01 7.83 -1.10
C ILE A 11 -0.30 7.84 0.41
N SER A 12 0.65 8.26 1.21
CA SER A 12 0.44 8.43 2.65
C SER A 12 -0.80 9.29 2.93
N GLY A 13 -1.67 8.83 3.82
CA GLY A 13 -2.93 9.52 4.14
C GLY A 13 -4.16 9.03 3.37
N THR A 14 -4.03 8.09 2.43
CA THR A 14 -5.16 7.55 1.68
C THR A 14 -5.95 6.47 2.41
N GLY A 15 -5.45 5.95 3.54
CA GLY A 15 -6.18 5.02 4.38
C GLY A 15 -5.79 3.56 4.26
N LYS A 16 -4.60 3.24 3.75
CA LYS A 16 -4.10 1.86 3.59
C LYS A 16 -4.17 1.02 4.87
N SER A 17 -3.71 1.57 5.99
CA SER A 17 -3.72 0.86 7.27
C SER A 17 -5.14 0.57 7.77
N SER A 18 -6.06 1.51 7.59
CA SER A 18 -7.47 1.32 7.96
C SER A 18 -8.14 0.26 7.09
N VAL A 19 -7.86 0.26 5.78
CA VAL A 19 -8.33 -0.78 4.86
C VAL A 19 -7.77 -2.15 5.24
N CYS A 20 -6.49 -2.22 5.59
CA CYS A 20 -5.84 -3.45 6.06
C CYS A 20 -6.55 -4.03 7.30
N GLN A 21 -6.80 -3.19 8.30
CA GLN A 21 -7.51 -3.59 9.51
C GLN A 21 -8.93 -4.08 9.23
N GLU A 22 -9.69 -3.38 8.39
CA GLU A 22 -11.06 -3.75 8.04
C GLU A 22 -11.12 -5.06 7.24
N LEU A 23 -10.18 -5.28 6.32
CA LEU A 23 -10.05 -6.57 5.62
C LEU A 23 -9.78 -7.71 6.61
N GLY A 24 -8.88 -7.51 7.56
CA GLY A 24 -8.61 -8.49 8.62
C GLY A 24 -9.83 -8.76 9.50
N ARG A 25 -10.56 -7.72 9.89
CA ARG A 25 -11.82 -7.84 10.65
C ARG A 25 -12.88 -8.66 9.90
N ARG A 26 -12.88 -8.60 8.57
CA ARG A 26 -13.78 -9.39 7.71
C ARG A 26 -13.29 -10.81 7.43
N GLY A 27 -12.17 -11.23 8.05
CA GLY A 27 -11.64 -12.59 7.97
C GLY A 27 -10.70 -12.85 6.79
N TYR A 28 -10.24 -11.82 6.10
CA TYR A 28 -9.20 -11.95 5.07
C TYR A 28 -7.80 -11.89 5.69
N VAL A 29 -6.85 -12.57 5.06
CA VAL A 29 -5.43 -12.35 5.37
C VAL A 29 -5.03 -10.99 4.83
N ALA A 30 -4.71 -10.07 5.72
CA ALA A 30 -4.30 -8.71 5.39
C ALA A 30 -2.99 -8.37 6.12
N ILE A 31 -1.98 -8.04 5.34
CA ILE A 31 -0.61 -7.79 5.80
C ILE A 31 -0.37 -6.28 5.74
N ASN A 32 -0.06 -5.68 6.87
CA ASN A 32 0.37 -4.30 6.92
C ASN A 32 1.83 -4.20 6.51
N GLY A 33 2.07 -3.94 5.23
CA GLY A 33 3.40 -3.95 4.66
C GLY A 33 4.35 -2.93 5.30
N ASP A 34 3.84 -1.76 5.67
CA ASP A 34 4.66 -0.72 6.28
C ASP A 34 5.17 -1.11 7.68
N ARG A 35 4.46 -1.99 8.38
CA ARG A 35 4.85 -2.49 9.70
C ARG A 35 5.57 -3.84 9.68
N GLU A 36 5.17 -4.71 8.78
CA GLU A 36 5.58 -6.11 8.78
C GLU A 36 6.69 -6.43 7.77
N LEU A 37 6.80 -5.64 6.70
CA LEU A 37 7.68 -5.92 5.57
C LEU A 37 8.72 -4.84 5.32
N ALA A 38 8.44 -3.60 5.71
CA ALA A 38 9.23 -2.45 5.34
C ALA A 38 10.52 -2.32 6.18
N TYR A 39 11.54 -1.82 5.51
CA TYR A 39 12.78 -1.36 6.12
C TYR A 39 13.41 -0.28 5.25
N GLN A 40 14.44 0.41 5.77
CA GLN A 40 15.23 1.36 5.01
C GLN A 40 16.36 0.61 4.32
N GLY A 41 16.37 0.65 2.99
CA GLY A 41 17.36 -0.06 2.19
C GLY A 41 17.45 0.47 0.77
N ASP A 42 18.47 0.03 0.05
CA ASP A 42 18.66 0.36 -1.37
C ASP A 42 17.56 -0.33 -2.20
N PRO A 43 16.75 0.43 -2.97
CA PRO A 43 15.65 -0.14 -3.74
C PRO A 43 16.09 -1.07 -4.89
N THR A 44 17.35 -1.04 -5.26
CA THR A 44 17.93 -1.88 -6.32
C THR A 44 18.55 -3.15 -5.76
N THR A 45 19.36 -3.03 -4.71
CA THR A 45 20.11 -4.16 -4.14
C THR A 45 19.40 -4.82 -2.97
N GLY A 46 18.51 -4.11 -2.27
CA GLY A 46 17.87 -4.57 -1.03
C GLY A 46 18.77 -4.49 0.20
N GLU A 47 20.00 -3.99 0.06
CA GLU A 47 20.91 -3.83 1.19
C GLU A 47 20.37 -2.80 2.18
N LYS A 48 20.41 -3.14 3.46
CA LYS A 48 20.00 -2.22 4.52
C LYS A 48 20.90 -0.99 4.52
N THR A 49 20.28 0.19 4.55
CA THR A 49 21.00 1.45 4.70
C THR A 49 20.88 1.91 6.15
N GLU A 50 22.04 2.01 6.82
CA GLU A 50 22.12 2.60 8.15
C GLU A 50 22.23 4.13 8.03
N ALA A 51 21.58 4.84 8.96
CA ALA A 51 21.68 6.29 9.10
C ALA A 51 21.45 7.12 7.83
N LEU A 52 20.37 6.83 7.11
CA LEU A 52 19.80 7.82 6.21
C LEU A 52 19.39 9.02 7.07
N GLY A 53 19.87 10.21 6.72
CA GLY A 53 19.56 11.43 7.44
C GLY A 53 18.05 11.65 7.65
N SER A 54 17.68 12.70 8.34
CA SER A 54 16.26 13.03 8.63
C SER A 54 15.48 13.57 7.44
N GLU A 55 16.08 13.62 6.25
CA GLU A 55 15.43 14.14 5.05
C GLU A 55 14.28 13.24 4.58
N ALA A 56 13.10 13.84 4.45
CA ALA A 56 11.89 13.14 4.08
C ALA A 56 12.01 12.39 2.75
N GLU A 57 12.59 13.03 1.74
CA GLU A 57 12.74 12.45 0.41
C GLU A 57 13.64 11.22 0.42
N THR A 58 14.81 11.31 1.05
CA THR A 58 15.75 10.20 1.19
C THR A 58 15.11 9.01 1.91
N ARG A 59 14.39 9.27 3.01
CA ARG A 59 13.69 8.23 3.76
C ARG A 59 12.58 7.58 2.93
N HIS A 60 11.89 8.36 2.12
CA HIS A 60 10.86 7.86 1.23
C HIS A 60 11.43 6.98 0.12
N GLU A 61 12.49 7.42 -0.55
CA GLU A 61 13.15 6.68 -1.64
C GLU A 61 13.73 5.33 -1.20
N HIS A 62 14.10 5.22 0.07
CA HIS A 62 14.67 3.99 0.66
C HIS A 62 13.67 3.17 1.45
N HIS A 63 12.39 3.54 1.42
CA HIS A 63 11.32 2.74 2.03
C HIS A 63 10.98 1.57 1.12
N ILE A 64 11.52 0.40 1.45
CA ILE A 64 11.38 -0.82 0.66
C ILE A 64 10.82 -1.97 1.48
N TRP A 65 10.29 -2.96 0.79
CA TRP A 65 9.80 -4.19 1.42
C TRP A 65 10.80 -5.34 1.25
N ASP A 66 10.84 -6.22 2.23
CA ASP A 66 11.62 -7.46 2.21
C ASP A 66 11.06 -8.42 1.15
N VAL A 67 11.79 -8.56 0.05
CA VAL A 67 11.39 -9.33 -1.12
C VAL A 67 11.17 -10.81 -0.78
N GLU A 68 12.03 -11.40 0.03
CA GLU A 68 11.93 -12.81 0.40
C GLU A 68 10.71 -13.06 1.30
N LYS A 69 10.42 -12.14 2.21
CA LYS A 69 9.18 -12.19 3.01
C LYS A 69 7.94 -12.09 2.15
N VAL A 70 7.90 -11.13 1.21
CA VAL A 70 6.75 -10.97 0.29
C VAL A 70 6.54 -12.25 -0.51
N ARG A 71 7.61 -12.80 -1.12
CA ARG A 71 7.54 -14.03 -1.90
C ARG A 71 7.02 -15.21 -1.09
N ARG A 72 7.52 -15.37 0.14
CA ARG A 72 7.08 -16.46 1.03
C ARG A 72 5.60 -16.32 1.40
N LEU A 73 5.14 -15.12 1.70
CA LEU A 73 3.74 -14.87 2.04
C LEU A 73 2.83 -15.02 0.82
N ALA A 74 3.26 -14.54 -0.35
CA ALA A 74 2.53 -14.70 -1.60
C ALA A 74 2.42 -16.16 -2.05
N ALA A 75 3.40 -17.00 -1.72
CA ALA A 75 3.39 -18.43 -2.02
C ALA A 75 2.48 -19.25 -1.09
N ASN A 76 1.99 -18.67 0.00
CA ASN A 76 1.08 -19.34 0.91
C ASN A 76 -0.23 -19.70 0.22
N GLN A 77 -0.57 -20.98 0.21
CA GLN A 77 -1.75 -21.54 -0.45
C GLN A 77 -2.91 -21.90 0.51
N ASP A 78 -2.81 -21.52 1.79
CA ASP A 78 -3.80 -21.89 2.80
C ASP A 78 -5.07 -21.02 2.74
N ASP A 79 -4.95 -19.81 2.21
CA ASP A 79 -6.03 -18.84 2.12
C ASP A 79 -6.41 -18.51 0.67
N GLU A 80 -7.66 -18.21 0.41
CA GLU A 80 -8.14 -17.89 -0.94
C GLU A 80 -7.63 -16.55 -1.47
N ALA A 81 -7.40 -15.58 -0.60
CA ALA A 81 -6.93 -14.26 -0.94
C ALA A 81 -6.07 -13.67 0.18
N THR A 82 -4.95 -13.09 -0.20
CA THR A 82 -4.06 -12.34 0.69
C THR A 82 -3.96 -10.91 0.19
N PHE A 83 -4.15 -9.95 1.08
CA PHE A 83 -4.00 -8.53 0.79
C PHE A 83 -2.72 -7.99 1.41
N PHE A 84 -1.91 -7.35 0.61
CA PHE A 84 -0.72 -6.63 1.03
C PHE A 84 -1.02 -5.13 0.98
N CYS A 85 -0.96 -4.43 2.09
CA CYS A 85 -1.34 -3.03 2.18
C CYS A 85 -0.15 -2.18 2.57
N GLY A 86 0.21 -1.21 1.73
CA GLY A 86 1.32 -0.31 1.98
C GLY A 86 1.93 0.25 0.71
N GLY A 87 2.99 1.05 0.85
CA GLY A 87 3.76 1.59 -0.25
C GLY A 87 5.24 1.22 -0.13
N PHE A 88 5.95 1.14 -1.25
CA PHE A 88 7.35 0.73 -1.29
C PHE A 88 8.02 1.15 -2.59
N ARG A 89 9.37 1.28 -2.57
CA ARG A 89 10.13 1.78 -3.72
C ARG A 89 10.81 0.70 -4.56
N ASN A 90 10.91 -0.52 -4.07
CA ASN A 90 11.47 -1.65 -4.82
C ASN A 90 10.39 -2.44 -5.60
N PHE A 91 9.44 -1.75 -6.16
CA PHE A 91 8.23 -2.25 -6.82
C PHE A 91 8.52 -3.30 -7.91
N LYS A 92 9.52 -3.05 -8.74
CA LYS A 92 9.85 -3.91 -9.88
C LYS A 92 10.28 -5.33 -9.50
N GLN A 93 10.69 -5.55 -8.27
CA GLN A 93 11.25 -6.84 -7.85
C GLN A 93 10.18 -7.92 -7.60
N PHE A 94 8.92 -7.53 -7.38
CA PHE A 94 7.86 -8.49 -7.04
C PHE A 94 6.44 -8.06 -7.44
N ILE A 95 6.32 -7.06 -8.30
CA ILE A 95 4.99 -6.62 -8.75
C ILE A 95 4.18 -7.73 -9.42
N ASP A 96 4.86 -8.63 -10.11
CA ASP A 96 4.25 -9.76 -10.81
C ASP A 96 3.66 -10.81 -9.87
N LEU A 97 3.90 -10.71 -8.57
CA LEU A 97 3.27 -11.58 -7.58
C LEU A 97 1.83 -11.22 -7.28
N PHE A 98 1.39 -10.02 -7.67
CA PHE A 98 0.03 -9.54 -7.39
C PHE A 98 -0.89 -9.76 -8.59
N ASP A 99 -2.02 -10.39 -8.35
CA ASP A 99 -3.07 -10.62 -9.35
C ASP A 99 -3.81 -9.33 -9.73
N GLU A 100 -3.90 -8.38 -8.79
CA GLU A 100 -4.47 -7.06 -9.02
C GLU A 100 -3.91 -6.04 -8.02
N ILE A 101 -3.89 -4.79 -8.44
CA ILE A 101 -3.47 -3.65 -7.63
C ILE A 101 -4.66 -2.72 -7.44
N PHE A 102 -4.99 -2.42 -6.20
CA PHE A 102 -5.98 -1.42 -5.83
C PHE A 102 -5.26 -0.15 -5.38
N ILE A 103 -5.53 0.95 -6.03
CA ILE A 103 -4.91 2.24 -5.76
C ILE A 103 -5.91 3.13 -5.04
N LEU A 104 -5.66 3.37 -3.75
CA LEU A 104 -6.48 4.29 -2.98
C LEU A 104 -6.15 5.73 -3.37
N ASP A 105 -7.14 6.49 -3.75
CA ASP A 105 -7.00 7.91 -4.08
C ASP A 105 -8.01 8.75 -3.31
N VAL A 106 -7.59 9.96 -2.95
CA VAL A 106 -8.41 10.96 -2.28
C VAL A 106 -8.17 12.32 -2.91
N ASP A 107 -9.11 13.25 -2.76
CA ASP A 107 -8.88 14.66 -3.09
C ASP A 107 -7.91 15.32 -2.09
N VAL A 108 -7.38 16.47 -2.46
CA VAL A 108 -6.38 17.19 -1.66
C VAL A 108 -6.96 17.68 -0.33
N GLU A 109 -8.24 18.01 -0.29
CA GLU A 109 -8.93 18.46 0.93
C GLU A 109 -8.98 17.33 1.97
N THR A 110 -9.47 16.17 1.56
CA THR A 110 -9.49 14.96 2.40
C THR A 110 -8.08 14.57 2.86
N LEU A 111 -7.10 14.65 1.97
CA LEU A 111 -5.70 14.37 2.33
C LEU A 111 -5.19 15.31 3.42
N ASN A 112 -5.41 16.61 3.27
CA ASN A 112 -5.01 17.60 4.26
C ASN A 112 -5.68 17.37 5.62
N GLU A 113 -6.98 17.11 5.66
CA GLU A 113 -7.71 16.80 6.88
C GLU A 113 -7.13 15.57 7.59
N ARG A 114 -6.82 14.52 6.85
CA ARG A 114 -6.25 13.29 7.40
C ARG A 114 -4.84 13.51 7.95
N LEU A 115 -4.00 14.30 7.26
CA LEU A 115 -2.67 14.65 7.74
C LEU A 115 -2.74 15.54 8.99
N ASP A 116 -3.70 16.45 9.07
CA ASP A 116 -3.91 17.29 10.24
C ASP A 116 -4.31 16.50 11.49
N ASN A 117 -5.09 15.45 11.30
CA ASN A 117 -5.59 14.59 12.38
C ASN A 117 -4.61 13.48 12.81
N ARG A 118 -3.43 13.37 12.18
CA ARG A 118 -2.41 12.40 12.59
C ARG A 118 -1.73 12.79 13.90
N PRO A 119 -1.27 11.81 14.70
CA PRO A 119 -0.33 12.07 15.80
C PRO A 119 0.91 12.80 15.32
N ASP A 120 1.53 13.59 16.20
CA ASP A 120 2.68 14.45 15.86
C ASP A 120 3.94 13.68 15.47
N ASP A 121 4.05 12.43 15.86
CA ASP A 121 5.14 11.52 15.52
C ASP A 121 4.91 10.68 14.26
N ASP A 122 3.71 10.72 13.66
CA ASP A 122 3.40 10.01 12.44
C ASP A 122 4.01 10.68 11.19
N TRP A 123 4.35 9.83 10.22
CA TRP A 123 4.83 10.29 8.91
C TRP A 123 3.83 11.22 8.22
N GLY A 124 4.34 12.32 7.68
CA GLY A 124 3.55 13.37 7.01
C GLY A 124 3.13 14.50 7.96
N LYS A 125 3.45 14.42 9.24
CA LYS A 125 3.16 15.48 10.20
C LYS A 125 4.20 16.60 10.17
N ARG A 126 5.47 16.25 9.98
CA ARG A 126 6.54 17.25 9.83
C ARG A 126 6.38 17.98 8.50
N LYS A 127 6.78 19.25 8.48
CA LYS A 127 6.62 20.12 7.30
C LYS A 127 7.20 19.50 6.03
N SER A 128 8.44 19.02 6.08
CA SER A 128 9.10 18.41 4.92
C SER A 128 8.42 17.13 4.42
N GLU A 129 7.94 16.32 5.35
CA GLU A 129 7.18 15.10 5.02
C GLU A 129 5.84 15.43 4.39
N ARG A 130 5.14 16.43 4.93
CA ARG A 130 3.86 16.91 4.39
C ARG A 130 4.02 17.48 2.99
N GLU A 131 5.03 18.30 2.75
CA GLU A 131 5.34 18.87 1.44
C GLU A 131 5.60 17.75 0.41
N LEU A 132 6.35 16.72 0.79
CA LEU A 132 6.58 15.55 -0.05
C LEU A 132 5.27 14.81 -0.36
N VAL A 133 4.45 14.52 0.64
CA VAL A 133 3.17 13.82 0.45
C VAL A 133 2.25 14.59 -0.50
N LEU A 134 2.15 15.91 -0.34
CA LEU A 134 1.32 16.74 -1.21
C LEU A 134 1.86 16.79 -2.64
N ARG A 135 3.19 16.82 -2.83
CA ARG A 135 3.82 16.76 -4.15
C ARG A 135 3.51 15.42 -4.82
N LEU A 136 3.70 14.31 -4.13
CA LEU A 136 3.42 12.98 -4.65
C LEU A 136 1.93 12.79 -4.99
N HIS A 137 1.04 13.37 -4.19
CA HIS A 137 -0.38 13.41 -4.49
C HIS A 137 -0.68 14.17 -5.79
N ALA A 138 -0.05 15.31 -6.00
CA ALA A 138 -0.28 16.14 -7.19
C ALA A 138 0.33 15.53 -8.46
N THR A 139 1.53 14.95 -8.36
CA THR A 139 2.26 14.41 -9.52
C THR A 139 1.90 12.97 -9.86
N LYS A 140 1.44 12.20 -8.88
CA LYS A 140 1.20 10.74 -9.00
C LYS A 140 2.43 9.93 -9.46
N GLU A 141 3.63 10.50 -9.33
CA GLU A 141 4.88 9.89 -9.81
C GLU A 141 5.20 8.55 -9.17
N ASP A 142 4.75 8.33 -7.94
CA ASP A 142 4.93 7.06 -7.21
C ASP A 142 3.73 6.11 -7.32
N THR A 143 2.70 6.52 -8.02
CA THR A 143 1.50 5.70 -8.20
C THR A 143 1.74 4.68 -9.31
N PRO A 144 1.43 3.39 -9.11
CA PRO A 144 1.50 2.41 -10.18
C PRO A 144 0.73 2.85 -11.43
N SER A 145 1.32 2.63 -12.60
CA SER A 145 0.69 3.01 -13.88
C SER A 145 -0.49 2.12 -14.26
N SER A 146 -0.60 0.95 -13.64
CA SER A 146 -1.69 0.00 -13.82
C SER A 146 -2.31 -0.36 -12.48
N GLY A 147 -3.60 -0.56 -12.46
CA GLY A 147 -4.36 -0.91 -11.27
C GLY A 147 -5.76 -0.32 -11.28
N ILE A 148 -6.56 -0.71 -10.31
CA ILE A 148 -7.92 -0.23 -10.14
C ILE A 148 -7.92 0.91 -9.13
N VAL A 149 -8.27 2.11 -9.56
CA VAL A 149 -8.38 3.27 -8.66
C VAL A 149 -9.65 3.17 -7.83
N ILE A 150 -9.50 3.29 -6.52
CA ILE A 150 -10.59 3.25 -5.54
C ILE A 150 -10.71 4.63 -4.89
N ASP A 151 -11.89 5.21 -4.95
CA ASP A 151 -12.20 6.46 -4.24
C ASP A 151 -12.21 6.20 -2.73
N ALA A 152 -11.14 6.61 -2.07
CA ALA A 152 -10.94 6.44 -0.63
C ALA A 152 -11.43 7.64 0.20
N THR A 153 -12.15 8.59 -0.41
CA THR A 153 -12.90 9.65 0.32
C THR A 153 -14.17 9.12 0.97
N GLN A 154 -14.66 7.99 0.48
CA GLN A 154 -15.86 7.33 0.98
C GLN A 154 -15.63 6.72 2.38
N PRO A 155 -16.70 6.39 3.12
CA PRO A 155 -16.57 5.65 4.38
C PRO A 155 -15.78 4.36 4.22
N LEU A 156 -14.98 3.99 5.21
CA LEU A 156 -14.08 2.83 5.16
C LEU A 156 -14.80 1.54 4.72
N VAL A 157 -16.00 1.30 5.24
CA VAL A 157 -16.82 0.13 4.87
C VAL A 157 -17.08 0.10 3.36
N SER A 158 -17.44 1.23 2.77
CA SER A 158 -17.71 1.37 1.33
C SER A 158 -16.46 1.17 0.48
N VAL A 159 -15.30 1.68 0.94
CA VAL A 159 -14.00 1.47 0.28
C VAL A 159 -13.68 -0.02 0.21
N VAL A 160 -13.78 -0.72 1.32
CA VAL A 160 -13.50 -2.15 1.38
C VAL A 160 -14.53 -2.97 0.59
N ASP A 161 -15.81 -2.59 0.62
CA ASP A 161 -16.85 -3.22 -0.20
C ASP A 161 -16.52 -3.10 -1.69
N LYS A 162 -16.02 -1.94 -2.12
CA LYS A 162 -15.61 -1.72 -3.50
C LYS A 162 -14.44 -2.61 -3.90
N ILE A 163 -13.41 -2.70 -3.09
CA ILE A 163 -12.27 -3.60 -3.30
C ILE A 163 -12.77 -5.05 -3.43
N LEU A 164 -13.57 -5.52 -2.49
CA LEU A 164 -14.07 -6.90 -2.48
C LEU A 164 -15.01 -7.20 -3.64
N SER A 165 -15.73 -6.21 -4.17
CA SER A 165 -16.56 -6.37 -5.37
C SER A 165 -15.72 -6.74 -6.58
N HIS A 166 -14.55 -6.12 -6.75
CA HIS A 166 -13.61 -6.47 -7.83
C HIS A 166 -13.01 -7.87 -7.65
N VAL A 167 -12.66 -8.24 -6.42
CA VAL A 167 -12.15 -9.59 -6.10
C VAL A 167 -13.16 -10.68 -6.48
N ARG A 168 -14.45 -10.49 -6.22
CA ARG A 168 -15.50 -11.43 -6.60
C ARG A 168 -15.67 -11.57 -8.11
N ILE A 169 -15.58 -10.47 -8.86
CA ILE A 169 -15.66 -10.45 -10.32
C ILE A 169 -14.48 -11.24 -10.92
N LEU A 170 -13.29 -11.06 -10.38
CA LEU A 170 -12.10 -11.79 -10.82
C LEU A 170 -12.20 -13.29 -10.56
N LYS A 171 -12.82 -13.70 -9.45
CA LYS A 171 -13.14 -15.12 -9.20
C LYS A 171 -14.01 -15.74 -10.31
N VAL A 172 -15.06 -15.06 -10.72
CA VAL A 172 -16.00 -15.54 -11.74
C VAL A 172 -15.33 -15.66 -13.11
N LYS A 173 -14.53 -14.68 -13.52
CA LYS A 173 -13.84 -14.68 -14.81
C LYS A 173 -12.83 -15.82 -15.00
N ASN A 174 -12.27 -16.33 -13.91
CA ASN A 174 -11.26 -17.38 -13.96
C ASN A 174 -11.82 -18.77 -13.62
N SER A 175 -13.12 -18.88 -13.38
CA SER A 175 -13.84 -20.15 -13.17
C SER A 175 -14.53 -20.65 -14.46
N ASN A 176 -14.42 -19.91 -15.55
CA ASN A 176 -14.87 -20.25 -16.90
C ASN A 176 -13.67 -20.50 -17.80
#